data_a581cba57ef189b3d23fcf5834023afb
#
_entry.id   a581cba57ef189b3d23fcf5834023afb
#
_cell.length_a   1.000
_cell.length_b   1.000
_cell.length_c   1.000
_cell.angle_alpha   90.00
_cell.angle_beta   90.00
_cell.angle_gamma   90.00
#
_symmetry.space_group_name_H-M   'P 1'
#
loop_
_entity.id
_entity.type
_entity.pdbx_description
1 polymer ?
#
loop_
_entity_poly.entity_id
_entity_poly.type
_entity_poly.pdbx_seq_one_letter_code
_entity_poly.pdbx_strand_id
1 'polypeptide(L)'
;MGWFNSATAGVARGEKAVANYDEDSVTMAVAAAQDCLKGCVRDEIGGLFLSSTTAPYLERQNAAICAAALALRPDIRTADFGASLKSGTTALITACDAVKAGDIKNFLVCAADSRQGKPGSNMEHTFGDGAAAFIVGKDNVIAELKGSYSITSDIIDYRRTQEEKFIRGWEERWIRDEGYMKIIPRAVNGLLEKYGLKIDDFAKVVISCPMGGALKGICKKVGIAPTQLQDNLMNSVGDTGSALPLMMLVAALEEAKPGDKILVVGYGNGSDVLFFEVTDQIEKAKDRIGIKGHLEQKKELDNYAKYLVYRDLIPVEKGIRGEETSPIRLSLMYREGKTLTALMGSRCKVCGTPQYPKQRVCINPDCGAIDQMDDYYFYDRIGRIKSFTADRLAFSIDPPAMYGLIDFDEGGRLYLDITDCDPDSLKVGMPVRMSLRRRYGDKGRGIYAYFWKAVPVLEKNV
;
A
#
# COMPACT_ATOMS: atom_id res chain seq x y z
N MET A 1 -19.95 4.21 -17.08
CA MET A 1 -18.80 4.41 -17.99
C MET A 1 -19.23 4.35 -19.46
N GLY A 2 -19.93 3.34 -19.93
CA GLY A 2 -20.51 3.33 -21.29
C GLY A 2 -21.40 4.53 -21.61
N TRP A 3 -21.82 5.27 -20.60
CA TRP A 3 -22.55 6.52 -20.75
C TRP A 3 -21.68 7.66 -21.33
N PHE A 4 -20.38 7.72 -20.97
CA PHE A 4 -19.43 8.70 -21.52
C PHE A 4 -18.86 8.25 -22.86
N ASN A 5 -18.65 6.97 -23.03
CA ASN A 5 -18.07 6.40 -24.24
C ASN A 5 -18.59 4.96 -24.43
N SER A 6 -19.52 4.81 -25.36
CA SER A 6 -20.14 3.51 -25.66
C SER A 6 -19.13 2.46 -26.11
N ALA A 7 -18.01 2.86 -26.76
CA ALA A 7 -16.97 1.95 -27.17
C ALA A 7 -16.23 1.30 -25.99
N THR A 8 -16.19 1.97 -24.83
CA THR A 8 -15.55 1.41 -23.61
C THR A 8 -16.45 0.49 -22.80
N ALA A 9 -17.77 0.53 -23.01
CA ALA A 9 -18.74 -0.31 -22.30
C ALA A 9 -18.47 -1.81 -22.48
N GLY A 10 -17.99 -2.23 -23.65
CA GLY A 10 -17.70 -3.63 -23.97
C GLY A 10 -16.40 -4.16 -23.35
N VAL A 11 -15.48 -3.28 -22.96
CA VAL A 11 -14.19 -3.64 -22.34
C VAL A 11 -14.16 -3.44 -20.83
N ALA A 12 -15.15 -2.73 -20.26
CA ALA A 12 -15.30 -2.54 -18.82
C ALA A 12 -15.84 -3.82 -18.18
N ARG A 13 -14.96 -4.77 -17.91
CA ARG A 13 -15.26 -6.05 -17.25
C ARG A 13 -14.47 -6.17 -15.97
N GLY A 14 -15.06 -6.81 -14.95
CA GLY A 14 -14.43 -6.99 -13.65
C GLY A 14 -14.58 -5.78 -12.74
N GLU A 15 -13.72 -5.71 -11.75
CA GLU A 15 -13.68 -4.68 -10.71
C GLU A 15 -12.30 -4.05 -10.67
N LYS A 16 -12.20 -2.89 -10.03
CA LYS A 16 -10.92 -2.26 -9.70
C LYS A 16 -10.92 -1.77 -8.26
N ALA A 17 -9.76 -1.81 -7.63
CA ALA A 17 -9.57 -1.22 -6.31
C ALA A 17 -9.59 0.31 -6.42
N VAL A 18 -10.31 0.94 -5.51
CA VAL A 18 -10.41 2.39 -5.38
C VAL A 18 -10.06 2.77 -3.96
N ALA A 19 -9.02 3.56 -3.80
CA ALA A 19 -8.67 4.15 -2.50
C ALA A 19 -9.82 5.01 -1.97
N ASN A 20 -10.07 4.95 -0.68
CA ASN A 20 -11.05 5.81 -0.05
C ASN A 20 -10.62 7.29 -0.18
N TYR A 21 -11.55 8.24 0.00
CA TYR A 21 -11.30 9.68 -0.15
C TYR A 21 -10.15 10.20 0.73
N ASP A 22 -9.87 9.51 1.82
CA ASP A 22 -8.83 9.84 2.80
C ASP A 22 -7.59 8.93 2.73
N GLU A 23 -7.48 8.15 1.67
CA GLU A 23 -6.29 7.36 1.36
C GLU A 23 -5.41 8.02 0.30
N ASP A 24 -4.11 7.76 0.39
CA ASP A 24 -3.09 8.11 -0.60
C ASP A 24 -1.97 7.04 -0.60
N SER A 25 -0.96 7.24 -1.43
CA SER A 25 0.16 6.28 -1.54
C SER A 25 0.89 6.05 -0.21
N VAL A 26 0.97 7.07 0.67
CA VAL A 26 1.59 6.94 2.00
C VAL A 26 0.73 6.07 2.91
N THR A 27 -0.57 6.33 2.98
CA THR A 27 -1.48 5.58 3.87
C THR A 27 -1.60 4.12 3.46
N MET A 28 -1.69 3.85 2.15
CA MET A 28 -1.71 2.48 1.61
C MET A 28 -0.38 1.75 1.85
N ALA A 29 0.76 2.43 1.67
CA ALA A 29 2.08 1.86 1.96
C ALA A 29 2.22 1.49 3.43
N VAL A 30 1.74 2.36 4.35
CA VAL A 30 1.74 2.07 5.80
C VAL A 30 0.85 0.87 6.12
N ALA A 31 -0.33 0.75 5.51
CA ALA A 31 -1.23 -0.39 5.72
C ALA A 31 -0.60 -1.72 5.26
N ALA A 32 0.03 -1.74 4.08
CA ALA A 32 0.77 -2.90 3.59
C ALA A 32 1.97 -3.25 4.49
N ALA A 33 2.69 -2.23 4.97
CA ALA A 33 3.82 -2.41 5.88
C ALA A 33 3.40 -2.94 7.25
N GLN A 34 2.25 -2.52 7.80
CA GLN A 34 1.71 -3.05 9.05
C GLN A 34 1.47 -4.57 8.96
N ASP A 35 0.86 -5.04 7.87
CA ASP A 35 0.67 -6.48 7.64
C ASP A 35 2.02 -7.20 7.49
N CYS A 36 2.93 -6.63 6.70
CA CYS A 36 4.28 -7.17 6.50
C CYS A 36 5.09 -7.26 7.81
N LEU A 37 4.98 -6.29 8.71
CA LEU A 37 5.70 -6.20 9.98
C LEU A 37 5.09 -7.04 11.12
N LYS A 38 3.93 -7.65 10.92
CA LYS A 38 3.28 -8.50 11.95
C LYS A 38 4.26 -9.58 12.42
N GLY A 39 4.52 -9.63 13.74
CA GLY A 39 5.47 -10.57 14.35
C GLY A 39 6.96 -10.29 14.12
N CYS A 40 7.31 -9.16 13.48
CA CYS A 40 8.70 -8.76 13.25
C CYS A 40 9.18 -7.76 14.31
N VAL A 41 10.48 -7.79 14.59
CA VAL A 41 11.12 -6.84 15.52
C VAL A 41 11.46 -5.55 14.75
N ARG A 42 10.73 -4.48 15.03
CA ARG A 42 10.88 -3.18 14.33
C ARG A 42 12.25 -2.56 14.48
N ASP A 43 12.89 -2.72 15.64
CA ASP A 43 14.21 -2.19 15.91
C ASP A 43 15.31 -2.81 15.04
N GLU A 44 15.03 -3.95 14.38
CA GLU A 44 15.91 -4.57 13.42
C GLU A 44 15.81 -3.98 12.00
N ILE A 45 14.80 -3.15 11.73
CA ILE A 45 14.67 -2.45 10.47
C ILE A 45 15.68 -1.29 10.42
N GLY A 46 16.65 -1.39 9.54
CA GLY A 46 17.71 -0.38 9.34
C GLY A 46 17.48 0.50 8.11
N GLY A 47 16.41 0.27 7.35
CA GLY A 47 16.05 1.12 6.22
C GLY A 47 14.63 0.93 5.74
N LEU A 48 14.08 1.97 5.07
CA LEU A 48 12.79 1.95 4.42
C LEU A 48 12.87 2.67 3.07
N PHE A 49 12.48 1.98 2.01
CA PHE A 49 12.24 2.57 0.70
C PHE A 49 10.76 2.62 0.38
N LEU A 50 10.29 3.76 -0.12
CA LEU A 50 8.95 3.91 -0.68
C LEU A 50 9.06 4.09 -2.20
N SER A 51 8.38 3.24 -2.94
CA SER A 51 8.21 3.38 -4.38
C SER A 51 6.81 3.91 -4.70
N SER A 52 6.73 5.02 -5.42
CA SER A 52 5.46 5.56 -5.88
C SER A 52 5.63 6.54 -7.05
N THR A 53 4.72 6.47 -8.01
CA THR A 53 4.58 7.50 -9.06
C THR A 53 3.53 8.55 -8.69
N THR A 54 2.86 8.38 -7.54
CA THR A 54 1.75 9.21 -7.06
C THR A 54 1.92 9.62 -5.59
N ALA A 55 3.16 9.69 -5.13
CA ALA A 55 3.47 10.16 -3.78
C ALA A 55 2.92 11.59 -3.56
N PRO A 56 2.35 11.89 -2.38
CA PRO A 56 1.69 13.16 -2.11
C PRO A 56 2.64 14.36 -2.09
N TYR A 57 3.94 14.15 -1.83
CA TYR A 57 4.95 15.18 -1.84
C TYR A 57 6.01 14.90 -2.90
N LEU A 58 6.32 15.93 -3.68
CA LEU A 58 7.46 15.93 -4.61
C LEU A 58 8.75 16.31 -3.88
N GLU A 59 8.66 17.23 -2.94
CA GLU A 59 9.70 17.64 -2.02
C GLU A 59 9.16 17.58 -0.58
N ARG A 60 9.64 16.80 0.21
CA ARG A 60 9.41 16.22 1.53
C ARG A 60 9.36 14.70 1.38
N GLN A 61 10.30 14.02 2.01
CA GLN A 61 10.45 12.58 1.85
C GLN A 61 9.22 11.82 2.39
N ASN A 62 8.54 11.09 1.51
CA ASN A 62 7.35 10.32 1.84
C ASN A 62 7.71 9.04 2.63
N ALA A 63 8.85 8.42 2.31
CA ALA A 63 9.40 7.30 3.09
C ALA A 63 9.61 7.65 4.56
N ALA A 64 10.02 8.88 4.88
CA ALA A 64 10.16 9.34 6.27
C ALA A 64 8.82 9.46 6.99
N ILE A 65 7.73 9.81 6.29
CA ILE A 65 6.37 9.81 6.86
C ILE A 65 5.94 8.38 7.19
N CYS A 66 6.18 7.43 6.28
CA CYS A 66 5.91 6.01 6.52
C CYS A 66 6.70 5.47 7.72
N ALA A 67 8.00 5.78 7.80
CA ALA A 67 8.86 5.36 8.91
C ALA A 67 8.35 5.91 10.26
N ALA A 68 7.95 7.19 10.29
CA ALA A 68 7.38 7.82 11.49
C ALA A 68 6.04 7.16 11.89
N ALA A 69 5.15 6.87 10.92
CA ALA A 69 3.86 6.22 11.18
C ALA A 69 4.02 4.80 11.72
N LEU A 70 5.04 4.07 11.25
CA LEU A 70 5.37 2.72 11.68
C LEU A 70 6.23 2.68 12.94
N ALA A 71 6.50 3.84 13.57
CA ALA A 71 7.34 3.97 14.76
C ALA A 71 8.73 3.33 14.59
N LEU A 72 9.31 3.41 13.40
CA LEU A 72 10.68 2.93 13.17
C LEU A 72 11.70 3.87 13.83
N ARG A 73 12.88 3.35 14.12
CA ARG A 73 13.98 4.14 14.71
C ARG A 73 14.34 5.33 13.82
N PRO A 74 14.82 6.44 14.38
CA PRO A 74 15.19 7.62 13.59
C PRO A 74 16.51 7.46 12.83
N ASP A 75 17.36 6.51 13.22
CA ASP A 75 18.68 6.25 12.68
C ASP A 75 18.69 5.20 11.56
N ILE A 76 17.67 5.22 10.71
CA ILE A 76 17.51 4.34 9.55
C ILE A 76 17.73 5.07 8.23
N ARG A 77 18.10 4.32 7.20
CA ARG A 77 18.21 4.85 5.83
C ARG A 77 16.84 4.90 5.17
N THR A 78 16.44 6.05 4.61
CA THR A 78 15.17 6.19 3.88
C THR A 78 15.40 6.81 2.50
N ALA A 79 14.59 6.39 1.50
CA ALA A 79 14.53 7.00 0.16
C ALA A 79 13.17 6.80 -0.49
N ASP A 80 12.81 7.75 -1.37
CA ASP A 80 11.68 7.65 -2.27
C ASP A 80 12.16 7.25 -3.66
N PHE A 81 11.54 6.24 -4.26
CA PHE A 81 11.73 5.82 -5.65
C PHE A 81 10.50 6.22 -6.46
N GLY A 82 10.69 6.82 -7.61
CA GLY A 82 9.57 7.32 -8.41
C GLY A 82 9.88 7.40 -9.90
N ALA A 83 9.05 8.14 -10.62
CA ALA A 83 9.17 8.47 -12.03
C ALA A 83 9.14 7.27 -13.02
N SER A 84 8.97 6.04 -12.57
CA SER A 84 8.88 4.85 -13.41
C SER A 84 7.97 3.79 -12.78
N LEU A 85 7.23 3.05 -13.62
CA LEU A 85 6.35 1.97 -13.14
C LEU A 85 7.14 0.74 -12.65
N LYS A 86 8.43 0.61 -12.99
CA LYS A 86 9.30 -0.43 -12.45
C LYS A 86 10.02 -0.01 -11.15
N SER A 87 9.75 1.18 -10.62
CA SER A 87 10.44 1.68 -9.42
C SER A 87 10.27 0.78 -8.20
N GLY A 88 9.16 0.02 -8.09
CA GLY A 88 8.96 -0.99 -7.05
C GLY A 88 9.99 -2.13 -7.12
N THR A 89 10.21 -2.70 -8.28
CA THR A 89 11.22 -3.75 -8.50
C THR A 89 12.64 -3.20 -8.36
N THR A 90 12.89 -1.98 -8.84
CA THR A 90 14.18 -1.30 -8.65
C THR A 90 14.48 -1.06 -7.16
N ALA A 91 13.50 -0.59 -6.38
CA ALA A 91 13.65 -0.41 -4.93
C ALA A 91 13.94 -1.75 -4.22
N LEU A 92 13.26 -2.83 -4.63
CA LEU A 92 13.49 -4.17 -4.07
C LEU A 92 14.92 -4.67 -4.35
N ILE A 93 15.41 -4.54 -5.60
CA ILE A 93 16.81 -4.87 -5.95
C ILE A 93 17.79 -4.05 -5.11
N THR A 94 17.57 -2.74 -5.03
CA THR A 94 18.45 -1.83 -4.27
C THR A 94 18.48 -2.17 -2.77
N ALA A 95 17.35 -2.56 -2.19
CA ALA A 95 17.30 -3.01 -0.80
C ALA A 95 18.07 -4.34 -0.60
N CYS A 96 17.93 -5.29 -1.54
CA CYS A 96 18.71 -6.52 -1.51
C CYS A 96 20.22 -6.25 -1.58
N ASP A 97 20.65 -5.31 -2.42
CA ASP A 97 22.05 -4.92 -2.52
C ASP A 97 22.55 -4.24 -1.24
N ALA A 98 21.73 -3.38 -0.62
CA ALA A 98 22.07 -2.73 0.66
C ALA A 98 22.23 -3.77 1.79
N VAL A 99 21.35 -4.77 1.86
CA VAL A 99 21.45 -5.87 2.84
C VAL A 99 22.66 -6.76 2.56
N LYS A 100 22.96 -7.06 1.29
CA LYS A 100 24.18 -7.83 0.90
C LYS A 100 25.46 -7.10 1.29
N ALA A 101 25.51 -5.77 1.18
CA ALA A 101 26.65 -4.95 1.60
C ALA A 101 26.98 -5.08 3.11
N GLY A 102 26.00 -5.48 3.94
CA GLY A 102 26.26 -5.93 5.32
C GLY A 102 25.96 -4.91 6.42
N ASP A 103 25.75 -3.64 6.10
CA ASP A 103 25.54 -2.57 7.10
C ASP A 103 24.11 -2.59 7.68
N ILE A 104 23.16 -3.14 6.96
CA ILE A 104 21.75 -3.17 7.34
C ILE A 104 21.28 -4.62 7.41
N LYS A 105 20.69 -5.00 8.56
CA LYS A 105 20.19 -6.36 8.79
C LYS A 105 18.90 -6.59 7.98
N ASN A 106 17.92 -5.71 8.16
CA ASN A 106 16.62 -5.80 7.49
C ASN A 106 16.24 -4.45 6.87
N PHE A 107 15.67 -4.51 5.68
CA PHE A 107 15.21 -3.34 4.93
C PHE A 107 13.73 -3.50 4.57
N LEU A 108 12.92 -2.50 4.86
CA LEU A 108 11.50 -2.47 4.48
C LEU A 108 11.36 -1.78 3.13
N VAL A 109 10.74 -2.44 2.17
CA VAL A 109 10.40 -1.90 0.85
C VAL A 109 8.90 -1.84 0.72
N CYS A 110 8.37 -0.65 0.48
CA CYS A 110 6.97 -0.41 0.21
C CYS A 110 6.79 0.12 -1.21
N ALA A 111 5.76 -0.32 -1.90
CA ALA A 111 5.34 0.25 -3.17
C ALA A 111 3.85 0.56 -3.11
N ALA A 112 3.44 1.76 -3.54
CA ALA A 112 2.04 2.16 -3.49
C ALA A 112 1.74 3.21 -4.57
N ASP A 113 0.66 3.02 -5.30
CA ASP A 113 0.19 3.99 -6.28
C ASP A 113 -1.33 4.14 -6.26
N SER A 114 -1.77 5.39 -6.52
CA SER A 114 -3.16 5.78 -6.77
C SER A 114 -3.21 6.61 -8.05
N ARG A 115 -3.04 5.94 -9.18
CA ARG A 115 -2.93 6.57 -10.49
C ARG A 115 -4.28 7.05 -11.00
N GLN A 116 -4.29 8.18 -11.71
CA GLN A 116 -5.52 8.82 -12.13
C GLN A 116 -5.61 8.96 -13.66
N GLY A 117 -6.54 8.25 -14.26
CA GLY A 117 -6.97 8.44 -15.65
C GLY A 117 -8.00 9.56 -15.75
N LYS A 118 -8.02 10.23 -16.91
CA LYS A 118 -9.06 11.24 -17.19
C LYS A 118 -10.44 10.56 -17.22
N PRO A 119 -11.48 11.19 -16.65
CA PRO A 119 -12.84 10.63 -16.67
C PRO A 119 -13.30 10.20 -18.07
N GLY A 120 -13.84 8.99 -18.17
CA GLY A 120 -14.28 8.40 -19.45
C GLY A 120 -13.18 7.81 -20.33
N SER A 121 -11.91 7.80 -19.88
CA SER A 121 -10.79 7.20 -20.63
C SER A 121 -10.62 5.72 -20.30
N ASN A 122 -9.94 4.97 -21.20
CA ASN A 122 -9.53 3.59 -20.93
C ASN A 122 -8.66 3.48 -19.67
N MET A 123 -7.82 4.49 -19.38
CA MET A 123 -6.98 4.54 -18.20
C MET A 123 -7.78 4.62 -16.91
N GLU A 124 -8.90 5.35 -16.91
CA GLU A 124 -9.78 5.38 -15.75
C GLU A 124 -10.38 4.00 -15.44
N HIS A 125 -10.65 3.18 -16.48
CA HIS A 125 -11.13 1.82 -16.29
C HIS A 125 -10.05 0.88 -15.77
N THR A 126 -8.82 1.01 -16.27
CA THR A 126 -7.74 0.05 -16.01
C THR A 126 -6.96 0.36 -14.76
N PHE A 127 -6.84 1.64 -14.36
CA PHE A 127 -6.06 2.00 -13.18
C PHE A 127 -6.81 1.67 -11.89
N GLY A 128 -6.13 0.90 -11.04
CA GLY A 128 -6.54 0.60 -9.69
C GLY A 128 -5.57 1.21 -8.68
N ASP A 129 -5.94 1.18 -7.41
CA ASP A 129 -5.12 1.64 -6.29
C ASP A 129 -4.65 0.45 -5.47
N GLY A 130 -3.42 0.51 -4.97
CA GLY A 130 -2.92 -0.56 -4.15
C GLY A 130 -1.51 -0.34 -3.67
N ALA A 131 -1.09 -1.23 -2.77
CA ALA A 131 0.23 -1.23 -2.19
C ALA A 131 0.70 -2.65 -1.89
N ALA A 132 2.02 -2.82 -1.80
CA ALA A 132 2.68 -4.01 -1.29
C ALA A 132 3.88 -3.62 -0.44
N ALA A 133 4.26 -4.48 0.50
CA ALA A 133 5.45 -4.30 1.32
C ALA A 133 6.21 -5.61 1.49
N PHE A 134 7.53 -5.52 1.55
CA PHE A 134 8.45 -6.64 1.79
C PHE A 134 9.52 -6.26 2.81
N ILE A 135 9.85 -7.18 3.69
CA ILE A 135 11.08 -7.11 4.48
C ILE A 135 12.15 -7.91 3.75
N VAL A 136 13.25 -7.24 3.43
CA VAL A 136 14.44 -7.83 2.84
C VAL A 136 15.48 -8.03 3.96
N GLY A 137 15.93 -9.26 4.12
CA GLY A 137 16.92 -9.64 5.13
C GLY A 137 17.75 -10.83 4.67
N LYS A 138 18.66 -11.31 5.53
CA LYS A 138 19.50 -12.50 5.26
C LYS A 138 18.98 -13.75 5.95
N ASP A 139 18.26 -13.59 7.06
CA ASP A 139 17.89 -14.68 7.95
C ASP A 139 16.39 -15.01 7.83
N ASN A 140 16.06 -16.28 7.85
CA ASN A 140 14.67 -16.77 7.87
C ASN A 140 13.77 -16.21 6.77
N VAL A 141 14.34 -16.00 5.58
CA VAL A 141 13.59 -15.44 4.43
C VAL A 141 12.63 -16.48 3.85
N ILE A 142 11.46 -16.04 3.43
CA ILE A 142 10.43 -16.88 2.79
C ILE A 142 10.76 -17.22 1.32
N ALA A 143 11.55 -16.36 0.69
CA ALA A 143 12.10 -16.57 -0.66
C ALA A 143 13.44 -15.86 -0.79
N GLU A 144 14.39 -16.48 -1.49
CA GLU A 144 15.71 -15.92 -1.74
C GLU A 144 15.80 -15.31 -3.13
N LEU A 145 16.27 -14.04 -3.24
CA LEU A 145 16.62 -13.45 -4.53
C LEU A 145 17.91 -14.08 -5.07
N LYS A 146 17.79 -14.96 -6.05
CA LYS A 146 18.90 -15.65 -6.69
C LYS A 146 19.55 -14.87 -7.82
N GLY A 147 18.80 -13.97 -8.46
CA GLY A 147 19.34 -13.17 -9.54
C GLY A 147 18.41 -12.07 -10.04
N SER A 148 19.01 -11.12 -10.75
CA SER A 148 18.28 -10.05 -11.41
C SER A 148 18.97 -9.62 -12.72
N TYR A 149 18.16 -9.02 -13.61
CA TYR A 149 18.61 -8.44 -14.86
C TYR A 149 17.75 -7.21 -15.18
N SER A 150 18.39 -6.10 -15.50
CA SER A 150 17.71 -4.84 -15.79
C SER A 150 18.09 -4.32 -17.17
N ILE A 151 17.10 -3.80 -17.88
CA ILE A 151 17.33 -3.03 -19.11
C ILE A 151 16.68 -1.66 -18.98
N THR A 152 17.28 -0.67 -19.59
CA THR A 152 16.77 0.69 -19.68
C THR A 152 16.34 0.98 -21.12
N SER A 153 15.22 1.69 -21.27
CA SER A 153 14.71 2.14 -22.57
C SER A 153 13.97 3.45 -22.37
N ASP A 154 14.40 4.50 -23.05
CA ASP A 154 13.66 5.78 -23.09
C ASP A 154 12.49 5.63 -24.06
N ILE A 155 11.37 5.11 -23.57
CA ILE A 155 10.12 4.97 -24.32
C ILE A 155 9.08 5.95 -23.79
N ILE A 156 8.40 6.64 -24.72
CA ILE A 156 7.34 7.61 -24.40
C ILE A 156 6.00 6.86 -24.33
N ASP A 157 5.80 6.03 -23.33
CA ASP A 157 4.56 5.27 -23.13
C ASP A 157 3.54 6.03 -22.26
N TYR A 158 3.73 6.01 -20.94
CA TYR A 158 2.92 6.77 -19.99
C TYR A 158 3.74 7.90 -19.39
N ARG A 159 3.12 9.08 -19.26
CA ARG A 159 3.77 10.27 -18.72
C ARG A 159 2.82 11.17 -17.98
N ARG A 160 3.33 11.90 -17.01
CA ARG A 160 2.64 12.95 -16.27
C ARG A 160 3.68 13.93 -15.74
N THR A 161 3.55 15.21 -16.10
CA THR A 161 4.35 16.29 -15.51
C THR A 161 3.80 16.69 -14.14
N GLN A 162 4.51 17.54 -13.41
CA GLN A 162 4.08 18.03 -12.08
C GLN A 162 2.79 18.85 -12.14
N GLU A 163 2.54 19.52 -13.24
CA GLU A 163 1.37 20.38 -13.43
C GLU A 163 0.12 19.61 -13.85
N GLU A 164 0.27 18.35 -14.24
CA GLU A 164 -0.83 17.53 -14.75
C GLU A 164 -1.43 16.65 -13.65
N LYS A 165 -2.77 16.65 -13.56
CA LYS A 165 -3.51 15.77 -12.66
C LYS A 165 -3.63 14.35 -13.22
N PHE A 166 -3.76 14.22 -14.55
CA PHE A 166 -4.05 12.97 -15.23
C PHE A 166 -2.85 12.43 -15.98
N ILE A 167 -2.71 11.11 -15.95
CA ILE A 167 -1.70 10.42 -16.75
C ILE A 167 -2.11 10.47 -18.22
N ARG A 168 -1.12 10.68 -19.07
CA ARG A 168 -1.25 10.60 -20.53
C ARG A 168 -0.53 9.36 -21.04
N GLY A 169 -1.17 8.62 -21.92
CA GLY A 169 -0.56 7.56 -22.71
C GLY A 169 -0.21 8.03 -24.11
N TRP A 170 0.66 7.29 -24.78
CA TRP A 170 0.84 7.34 -26.21
C TRP A 170 -0.21 6.46 -26.90
N GLU A 171 -0.15 6.25 -28.21
CA GLU A 171 -1.03 5.32 -28.93
C GLU A 171 -0.82 3.89 -28.44
N GLU A 172 -1.90 3.20 -28.12
CA GLU A 172 -1.87 1.86 -27.50
C GLU A 172 -1.04 0.83 -28.30
N ARG A 173 -1.09 0.90 -29.64
CA ARG A 173 -0.30 -0.03 -30.48
C ARG A 173 1.19 0.15 -30.29
N TRP A 174 1.69 1.40 -30.13
CA TRP A 174 3.10 1.67 -29.90
C TRP A 174 3.55 1.24 -28.52
N ILE A 175 2.72 1.51 -27.51
CA ILE A 175 2.95 1.04 -26.14
C ILE A 175 3.01 -0.49 -26.13
N ARG A 176 2.09 -1.15 -26.86
CA ARG A 176 2.06 -2.61 -26.98
C ARG A 176 3.32 -3.14 -27.71
N ASP A 177 3.57 -2.66 -28.94
CA ASP A 177 4.51 -3.30 -29.86
C ASP A 177 5.96 -2.92 -29.55
N GLU A 178 6.26 -1.65 -29.32
CA GLU A 178 7.61 -1.15 -29.01
C GLU A 178 7.91 -1.19 -27.49
N GLY A 179 6.90 -1.10 -26.65
CA GLY A 179 7.00 -1.23 -25.20
C GLY A 179 6.98 -2.69 -24.76
N TYR A 180 5.79 -3.16 -24.37
CA TYR A 180 5.63 -4.47 -23.72
C TYR A 180 6.17 -5.63 -24.54
N MET A 181 5.78 -5.74 -25.81
CA MET A 181 6.12 -6.89 -26.69
C MET A 181 7.60 -6.95 -27.11
N LYS A 182 8.35 -5.86 -26.96
CA LYS A 182 9.76 -5.80 -27.32
C LYS A 182 10.67 -5.80 -26.09
N ILE A 183 10.34 -4.98 -25.10
CA ILE A 183 11.19 -4.76 -23.92
C ILE A 183 11.13 -5.96 -22.97
N ILE A 184 9.94 -6.47 -22.62
CA ILE A 184 9.80 -7.56 -21.66
C ILE A 184 10.47 -8.85 -22.14
N PRO A 185 10.22 -9.36 -23.35
CA PRO A 185 10.91 -10.57 -23.82
C PRO A 185 12.43 -10.42 -23.86
N ARG A 186 12.94 -9.24 -24.24
CA ARG A 186 14.38 -8.98 -24.22
C ARG A 186 14.96 -9.05 -22.81
N ALA A 187 14.27 -8.49 -21.82
CA ALA A 187 14.72 -8.51 -20.43
C ALA A 187 14.68 -9.92 -19.84
N VAL A 188 13.59 -10.67 -20.09
CA VAL A 188 13.45 -12.05 -19.63
C VAL A 188 14.53 -12.93 -20.24
N ASN A 189 14.72 -12.91 -21.56
CA ASN A 189 15.76 -13.69 -22.22
C ASN A 189 17.16 -13.33 -21.71
N GLY A 190 17.43 -12.04 -21.44
CA GLY A 190 18.70 -11.62 -20.88
C GLY A 190 18.96 -12.18 -19.47
N LEU A 191 17.92 -12.32 -18.64
CA LEU A 191 18.05 -12.98 -17.34
C LEU A 191 18.30 -14.48 -17.53
N LEU A 192 17.52 -15.17 -18.39
CA LEU A 192 17.65 -16.60 -18.65
C LEU A 192 19.06 -16.93 -19.16
N GLU A 193 19.57 -16.17 -20.10
CA GLU A 193 20.95 -16.32 -20.65
C GLU A 193 22.00 -16.07 -19.56
N LYS A 194 21.88 -14.97 -18.80
CA LYS A 194 22.84 -14.59 -17.75
C LYS A 194 23.02 -15.68 -16.69
N TYR A 195 21.96 -16.39 -16.32
CA TYR A 195 21.95 -17.37 -15.25
C TYR A 195 21.89 -18.84 -15.75
N GLY A 196 21.87 -19.06 -17.06
CA GLY A 196 21.80 -20.40 -17.66
C GLY A 196 20.49 -21.14 -17.36
N LEU A 197 19.37 -20.38 -17.26
CA LEU A 197 18.03 -20.87 -16.91
C LEU A 197 17.15 -21.02 -18.14
N LYS A 198 16.11 -21.84 -18.01
CA LYS A 198 15.00 -21.95 -18.97
C LYS A 198 13.71 -21.48 -18.35
N ILE A 199 12.75 -21.05 -19.18
CA ILE A 199 11.46 -20.59 -18.67
C ILE A 199 10.69 -21.72 -17.95
N ASP A 200 10.91 -22.98 -18.36
CA ASP A 200 10.29 -24.14 -17.73
C ASP A 200 10.81 -24.44 -16.31
N ASP A 201 11.93 -23.80 -15.89
CA ASP A 201 12.45 -23.92 -14.53
C ASP A 201 11.59 -23.17 -13.49
N PHE A 202 10.67 -22.31 -13.94
CA PHE A 202 9.86 -21.48 -13.07
C PHE A 202 8.47 -22.05 -12.85
N ALA A 203 8.09 -22.20 -11.58
CA ALA A 203 6.74 -22.60 -11.18
C ALA A 203 5.71 -21.49 -11.44
N LYS A 204 6.11 -20.22 -11.24
CA LYS A 204 5.28 -19.04 -11.48
C LYS A 204 6.06 -17.92 -12.18
N VAL A 205 5.37 -17.22 -13.08
CA VAL A 205 5.88 -16.05 -13.81
C VAL A 205 4.93 -14.90 -13.62
N VAL A 206 5.41 -13.87 -12.95
CA VAL A 206 4.71 -12.59 -12.67
C VAL A 206 5.11 -11.59 -13.75
N ILE A 207 4.16 -11.05 -14.50
CA ILE A 207 4.41 -10.01 -15.53
C ILE A 207 3.44 -8.86 -15.33
N SER A 208 3.95 -7.70 -14.93
CA SER A 208 3.16 -6.47 -14.81
C SER A 208 2.82 -5.90 -16.20
N CYS A 209 1.81 -6.48 -16.84
CA CYS A 209 1.31 -6.03 -18.14
C CYS A 209 -0.22 -5.89 -18.08
N PRO A 210 -0.76 -4.65 -18.10
CA PRO A 210 -2.20 -4.42 -18.04
C PRO A 210 -2.90 -4.70 -19.38
N MET A 211 -2.17 -4.86 -20.48
CA MET A 211 -2.70 -5.09 -21.82
C MET A 211 -2.79 -6.59 -22.11
N GLY A 212 -3.97 -7.20 -21.95
CA GLY A 212 -4.17 -8.66 -22.11
C GLY A 212 -3.71 -9.22 -23.45
N GLY A 213 -3.86 -8.46 -24.54
CA GLY A 213 -3.35 -8.84 -25.87
C GLY A 213 -1.80 -8.89 -25.92
N ALA A 214 -1.12 -7.91 -25.29
CA ALA A 214 0.32 -7.88 -25.16
C ALA A 214 0.81 -9.04 -24.28
N LEU A 215 0.17 -9.26 -23.13
CA LEU A 215 0.53 -10.35 -22.21
C LEU A 215 0.50 -11.72 -22.90
N LYS A 216 -0.57 -12.03 -23.65
CA LYS A 216 -0.65 -13.27 -24.44
C LYS A 216 0.49 -13.39 -25.47
N GLY A 217 0.80 -12.28 -26.14
CA GLY A 217 1.91 -12.24 -27.11
C GLY A 217 3.26 -12.43 -26.47
N ILE A 218 3.52 -11.85 -25.30
CA ILE A 218 4.74 -12.02 -24.50
C ILE A 218 4.88 -13.48 -24.09
N CYS A 219 3.83 -14.08 -23.52
CA CYS A 219 3.83 -15.48 -23.12
C CYS A 219 4.20 -16.42 -24.29
N LYS A 220 3.59 -16.20 -25.45
CA LYS A 220 3.93 -16.98 -26.67
C LYS A 220 5.39 -16.80 -27.11
N LYS A 221 5.90 -15.56 -27.01
CA LYS A 221 7.27 -15.20 -27.47
C LYS A 221 8.36 -15.74 -26.57
N VAL A 222 8.09 -15.82 -25.26
CA VAL A 222 9.01 -16.32 -24.23
C VAL A 222 8.86 -17.82 -23.97
N GLY A 223 7.71 -18.40 -24.34
CA GLY A 223 7.39 -19.81 -24.10
C GLY A 223 6.72 -20.08 -22.75
N ILE A 224 6.07 -19.09 -22.14
CA ILE A 224 5.42 -19.22 -20.83
C ILE A 224 4.12 -20.01 -20.98
N ALA A 225 3.99 -21.12 -20.26
CA ALA A 225 2.77 -21.90 -20.21
C ALA A 225 1.67 -21.18 -19.41
N PRO A 226 0.38 -21.35 -19.76
CA PRO A 226 -0.72 -20.73 -19.02
C PRO A 226 -0.75 -21.07 -17.52
N THR A 227 -0.27 -22.27 -17.14
CA THR A 227 -0.20 -22.73 -15.74
C THR A 227 0.89 -22.04 -14.93
N GLN A 228 1.93 -21.53 -15.60
CA GLN A 228 3.00 -20.77 -14.96
C GLN A 228 2.63 -19.29 -14.75
N LEU A 229 1.74 -18.76 -15.60
CA LEU A 229 1.40 -17.35 -15.56
C LEU A 229 0.59 -17.02 -14.29
N GLN A 230 1.11 -16.08 -13.49
CA GLN A 230 0.39 -15.52 -12.36
C GLN A 230 -0.76 -14.63 -12.85
N ASP A 231 -1.92 -14.69 -12.18
CA ASP A 231 -3.01 -13.74 -12.43
C ASP A 231 -2.48 -12.30 -12.28
N ASN A 232 -2.80 -11.47 -13.26
CA ASN A 232 -2.31 -10.08 -13.31
C ASN A 232 -3.15 -9.09 -12.52
N LEU A 233 -4.12 -9.56 -11.75
CA LEU A 233 -5.03 -8.78 -10.90
C LEU A 233 -5.87 -7.72 -11.65
N MET A 234 -5.87 -7.72 -12.96
CA MET A 234 -6.54 -6.69 -13.76
C MET A 234 -8.07 -6.73 -13.68
N ASN A 235 -8.66 -7.89 -13.33
CA ASN A 235 -10.10 -8.04 -13.22
C ASN A 235 -10.65 -7.83 -11.79
N SER A 236 -9.77 -7.76 -10.79
CA SER A 236 -10.15 -7.63 -9.37
C SER A 236 -9.58 -6.38 -8.70
N VAL A 237 -8.44 -5.87 -9.19
CA VAL A 237 -7.71 -4.73 -8.60
C VAL A 237 -7.46 -3.63 -9.63
N GLY A 238 -7.04 -3.99 -10.85
CA GLY A 238 -6.57 -3.06 -11.87
C GLY A 238 -5.07 -2.80 -11.83
N ASP A 239 -4.60 -1.88 -12.68
CA ASP A 239 -3.18 -1.50 -12.77
C ASP A 239 -2.79 -0.54 -11.64
N THR A 240 -2.11 -1.05 -10.64
CA THR A 240 -1.62 -0.32 -9.48
C THR A 240 -0.20 0.27 -9.66
N GLY A 241 0.21 0.47 -10.90
CA GLY A 241 1.47 1.16 -11.22
C GLY A 241 2.71 0.46 -10.67
N SER A 242 3.52 1.20 -9.91
CA SER A 242 4.77 0.68 -9.34
C SER A 242 4.56 -0.42 -8.30
N ALA A 243 3.37 -0.51 -7.72
CA ALA A 243 3.02 -1.57 -6.76
C ALA A 243 2.62 -2.88 -7.45
N LEU A 244 2.15 -2.86 -8.71
CA LEU A 244 1.57 -4.03 -9.37
C LEU A 244 2.49 -5.26 -9.37
N PRO A 245 3.77 -5.18 -9.81
CA PRO A 245 4.63 -6.36 -9.83
C PRO A 245 4.87 -6.95 -8.43
N LEU A 246 4.91 -6.10 -7.40
CA LEU A 246 5.09 -6.54 -6.01
C LEU A 246 3.80 -7.12 -5.43
N MET A 247 2.63 -6.57 -5.74
CA MET A 247 1.34 -7.14 -5.36
C MET A 247 1.14 -8.53 -6.00
N MET A 248 1.48 -8.67 -7.29
CA MET A 248 1.44 -9.97 -7.98
C MET A 248 2.44 -10.97 -7.39
N LEU A 249 3.61 -10.50 -6.91
CA LEU A 249 4.57 -11.36 -6.20
C LEU A 249 3.98 -11.84 -4.87
N VAL A 250 3.28 -10.98 -4.10
CA VAL A 250 2.56 -11.41 -2.89
C VAL A 250 1.55 -12.51 -3.24
N ALA A 251 0.72 -12.31 -4.27
CA ALA A 251 -0.26 -13.31 -4.71
C ALA A 251 0.40 -14.63 -5.14
N ALA A 252 1.57 -14.57 -5.80
CA ALA A 252 2.33 -15.78 -6.16
C ALA A 252 2.89 -16.51 -4.93
N LEU A 253 3.38 -15.77 -3.93
CA LEU A 253 3.90 -16.32 -2.67
C LEU A 253 2.80 -16.94 -1.80
N GLU A 254 1.56 -16.42 -1.84
CA GLU A 254 0.40 -17.03 -1.14
C GLU A 254 0.07 -18.46 -1.62
N GLU A 255 0.48 -18.82 -2.84
CA GLU A 255 0.25 -20.12 -3.47
C GLU A 255 1.50 -20.99 -3.56
N ALA A 256 2.68 -20.40 -3.29
CA ALA A 256 3.98 -21.04 -3.50
C ALA A 256 4.26 -22.15 -2.48
N LYS A 257 5.11 -23.07 -2.91
CA LYS A 257 5.64 -24.18 -2.11
C LYS A 257 7.16 -24.06 -1.99
N PRO A 258 7.77 -24.63 -0.95
CA PRO A 258 9.23 -24.72 -0.85
C PRO A 258 9.85 -25.31 -2.13
N GLY A 259 10.92 -24.66 -2.63
CA GLY A 259 11.61 -25.02 -3.84
C GLY A 259 11.04 -24.44 -5.14
N ASP A 260 9.85 -23.82 -5.10
CA ASP A 260 9.28 -23.14 -6.27
C ASP A 260 10.18 -21.97 -6.68
N LYS A 261 10.44 -21.86 -7.99
CA LYS A 261 11.10 -20.68 -8.56
C LYS A 261 10.06 -19.73 -9.14
N ILE A 262 10.16 -18.46 -8.76
CA ILE A 262 9.24 -17.40 -9.19
C ILE A 262 10.04 -16.36 -9.99
N LEU A 263 9.61 -16.10 -11.23
CA LEU A 263 10.12 -15.01 -12.06
C LEU A 263 9.22 -13.78 -11.92
N VAL A 264 9.80 -12.62 -11.64
CA VAL A 264 9.07 -11.34 -11.48
C VAL A 264 9.58 -10.34 -12.51
N VAL A 265 8.66 -9.78 -13.28
CA VAL A 265 8.96 -8.83 -14.35
C VAL A 265 8.23 -7.51 -14.07
N GLY A 266 8.98 -6.47 -13.72
CA GLY A 266 8.52 -5.08 -13.66
C GLY A 266 8.81 -4.36 -14.97
N TYR A 267 7.85 -3.59 -15.47
CA TYR A 267 7.97 -2.78 -16.69
C TYR A 267 7.79 -1.31 -16.38
N GLY A 268 8.60 -0.46 -17.02
CA GLY A 268 8.51 1.01 -16.96
C GLY A 268 9.83 1.67 -17.38
N ASN A 269 9.87 2.33 -18.56
CA ASN A 269 11.08 2.88 -19.17
C ASN A 269 12.24 1.88 -19.19
N GLY A 270 11.92 0.66 -19.59
CA GLY A 270 12.75 -0.52 -19.53
C GLY A 270 12.04 -1.64 -18.75
N SER A 271 12.82 -2.58 -18.21
CA SER A 271 12.26 -3.68 -17.40
C SER A 271 13.29 -4.20 -16.41
N ASP A 272 12.85 -4.52 -15.22
CA ASP A 272 13.59 -5.29 -14.23
C ASP A 272 13.02 -6.70 -14.18
N VAL A 273 13.89 -7.69 -14.22
CA VAL A 273 13.54 -9.10 -14.06
C VAL A 273 14.29 -9.66 -12.87
N LEU A 274 13.56 -10.24 -11.94
CA LEU A 274 14.09 -10.87 -10.74
C LEU A 274 13.67 -12.33 -10.70
N PHE A 275 14.50 -13.20 -10.14
CA PHE A 275 14.03 -14.54 -9.83
C PHE A 275 14.32 -14.92 -8.38
N PHE A 276 13.32 -15.54 -7.78
CA PHE A 276 13.33 -15.99 -6.41
C PHE A 276 13.22 -17.52 -6.35
N GLU A 277 13.79 -18.10 -5.31
CA GLU A 277 13.57 -19.47 -4.89
C GLU A 277 12.91 -19.48 -3.52
N VAL A 278 11.75 -20.11 -3.44
CA VAL A 278 10.93 -20.17 -2.22
C VAL A 278 11.57 -21.15 -1.22
N THR A 279 11.66 -20.73 0.05
CA THR A 279 12.26 -21.53 1.11
C THR A 279 11.20 -22.25 1.95
N ASP A 280 11.64 -23.13 2.85
CA ASP A 280 10.75 -23.81 3.83
C ASP A 280 10.10 -22.82 4.83
N GLN A 281 10.56 -21.56 4.87
CA GLN A 281 10.01 -20.53 5.74
C GLN A 281 8.70 -19.91 5.21
N ILE A 282 8.24 -20.29 4.02
CA ILE A 282 7.04 -19.73 3.39
C ILE A 282 5.79 -19.88 4.25
N GLU A 283 5.72 -20.92 5.08
CA GLU A 283 4.62 -21.15 6.02
C GLU A 283 4.42 -19.99 7.02
N LYS A 284 5.49 -19.23 7.33
CA LYS A 284 5.44 -18.06 8.22
C LYS A 284 4.69 -16.86 7.61
N ALA A 285 4.44 -16.87 6.31
CA ALA A 285 3.69 -15.81 5.64
C ALA A 285 2.17 -16.06 5.63
N LYS A 286 1.70 -17.24 6.05
CA LYS A 286 0.28 -17.63 5.98
C LYS A 286 -0.64 -16.85 6.92
N ASP A 287 -0.12 -16.21 7.94
CA ASP A 287 -0.87 -15.37 8.88
C ASP A 287 -1.07 -13.93 8.40
N ARG A 288 -0.59 -13.61 7.21
CA ARG A 288 -0.76 -12.29 6.59
C ARG A 288 -2.14 -12.15 5.95
N ILE A 289 -2.66 -10.92 5.94
CA ILE A 289 -3.91 -10.61 5.23
C ILE A 289 -3.69 -10.83 3.72
N GLY A 290 -2.58 -10.31 3.19
CA GLY A 290 -2.16 -10.50 1.81
C GLY A 290 -3.18 -9.99 0.78
N ILE A 291 -3.05 -10.46 -0.46
CA ILE A 291 -3.98 -10.09 -1.55
C ILE A 291 -5.36 -10.73 -1.33
N LYS A 292 -5.40 -12.03 -1.00
CA LYS A 292 -6.66 -12.76 -0.82
C LYS A 292 -7.52 -12.18 0.31
N GLY A 293 -6.92 -11.93 1.47
CA GLY A 293 -7.64 -11.41 2.63
C GLY A 293 -8.16 -9.98 2.41
N HIS A 294 -7.42 -9.13 1.69
CA HIS A 294 -7.91 -7.79 1.34
C HIS A 294 -9.06 -7.85 0.34
N LEU A 295 -9.02 -8.73 -0.67
CA LEU A 295 -10.12 -8.91 -1.62
C LEU A 295 -11.40 -9.46 -0.95
N GLU A 296 -11.26 -10.30 0.09
CA GLU A 296 -12.39 -10.79 0.87
C GLU A 296 -13.04 -9.70 1.75
N GLN A 297 -12.29 -8.66 2.13
CA GLN A 297 -12.76 -7.56 2.99
C GLN A 297 -13.12 -6.29 2.22
N LYS A 298 -13.18 -6.35 0.89
CA LYS A 298 -13.51 -5.19 0.07
C LYS A 298 -14.90 -4.63 0.41
N LYS A 299 -15.03 -3.30 0.38
CA LYS A 299 -16.31 -2.60 0.37
C LYS A 299 -16.66 -2.23 -1.07
N GLU A 300 -17.84 -2.57 -1.53
CA GLU A 300 -18.28 -2.22 -2.89
C GLU A 300 -18.53 -0.72 -3.04
N LEU A 301 -18.09 -0.16 -4.18
CA LEU A 301 -18.34 1.22 -4.59
C LEU A 301 -19.08 1.18 -5.93
N ASP A 302 -20.42 1.13 -5.86
CA ASP A 302 -21.33 0.98 -7.00
C ASP A 302 -21.77 2.31 -7.63
N ASN A 303 -21.42 3.43 -7.02
CA ASN A 303 -21.83 4.77 -7.42
C ASN A 303 -20.67 5.55 -8.06
N TYR A 304 -20.78 5.82 -9.37
CA TYR A 304 -19.76 6.57 -10.11
C TYR A 304 -19.60 8.02 -9.65
N ALA A 305 -20.66 8.70 -9.25
CA ALA A 305 -20.55 10.05 -8.72
C ALA A 305 -19.74 10.08 -7.40
N LYS A 306 -19.94 9.08 -6.54
CA LYS A 306 -19.14 8.88 -5.32
C LYS A 306 -17.66 8.64 -5.64
N TYR A 307 -17.37 7.82 -6.66
CA TYR A 307 -16.00 7.66 -7.16
C TYR A 307 -15.38 8.98 -7.59
N LEU A 308 -16.10 9.83 -8.35
CA LEU A 308 -15.61 11.13 -8.77
C LEU A 308 -15.33 12.07 -7.59
N VAL A 309 -16.15 12.02 -6.54
CA VAL A 309 -15.92 12.75 -5.29
C VAL A 309 -14.66 12.26 -4.57
N TYR A 310 -14.49 10.94 -4.45
CA TYR A 310 -13.30 10.33 -3.83
C TYR A 310 -12.00 10.72 -4.53
N ARG A 311 -12.07 10.93 -5.85
CA ARG A 311 -10.94 11.36 -6.69
C ARG A 311 -10.73 12.87 -6.75
N ASP A 312 -11.52 13.66 -5.99
CA ASP A 312 -11.49 15.14 -6.06
C ASP A 312 -11.67 15.65 -7.50
N LEU A 313 -12.62 15.04 -8.25
CA LEU A 313 -12.92 15.35 -9.64
C LEU A 313 -14.14 16.24 -9.80
N ILE A 314 -15.04 16.21 -8.82
CA ILE A 314 -16.19 17.10 -8.74
C ILE A 314 -16.24 17.77 -7.36
N PRO A 315 -16.54 19.06 -7.30
CA PRO A 315 -16.73 19.75 -6.03
C PRO A 315 -18.05 19.30 -5.39
N VAL A 316 -18.05 19.21 -4.07
CA VAL A 316 -19.24 18.90 -3.27
C VAL A 316 -19.48 20.04 -2.28
N GLU A 317 -20.72 20.47 -2.20
CA GLU A 317 -21.13 21.43 -1.17
C GLU A 317 -21.05 20.78 0.21
N LYS A 318 -20.23 21.33 1.08
CA LYS A 318 -19.99 20.79 2.43
C LYS A 318 -20.89 21.43 3.49
N GLY A 319 -21.49 22.58 3.18
CA GLY A 319 -22.11 23.42 4.17
C GLY A 319 -21.10 24.01 5.15
N ILE A 320 -21.48 25.05 5.85
CA ILE A 320 -20.60 25.78 6.79
C ILE A 320 -19.97 24.86 7.85
N ARG A 321 -20.69 23.84 8.30
CA ARG A 321 -20.19 22.90 9.32
C ARG A 321 -19.20 21.87 8.78
N GLY A 322 -19.19 21.62 7.48
CA GLY A 322 -18.28 20.69 6.82
C GLY A 322 -17.02 21.35 6.26
N GLU A 323 -16.95 22.69 6.29
CA GLU A 323 -15.77 23.43 5.84
C GLU A 323 -14.62 23.29 6.86
N GLU A 324 -13.44 22.95 6.35
CA GLU A 324 -12.23 22.93 7.17
C GLU A 324 -11.66 24.35 7.28
N THR A 325 -11.87 24.97 8.42
CA THR A 325 -11.47 26.37 8.67
C THR A 325 -10.17 26.48 9.48
N SER A 326 -9.74 25.39 10.10
CA SER A 326 -8.55 25.40 10.97
C SER A 326 -7.30 25.05 10.19
N PRO A 327 -6.31 25.95 10.15
CA PRO A 327 -5.03 25.64 9.48
C PRO A 327 -4.27 24.56 10.24
N ILE A 328 -3.50 23.75 9.51
CA ILE A 328 -2.60 22.75 10.10
C ILE A 328 -1.51 23.49 10.91
N ARG A 329 -1.41 23.16 12.18
CA ARG A 329 -0.41 23.76 13.10
C ARG A 329 0.89 22.98 13.01
N LEU A 330 1.85 23.48 12.23
CA LEU A 330 3.12 22.80 11.99
C LEU A 330 3.93 22.59 13.28
N SER A 331 3.91 23.54 14.23
CA SER A 331 4.55 23.39 15.52
C SER A 331 3.94 22.27 16.38
N LEU A 332 2.64 22.07 16.29
CA LEU A 332 1.95 20.95 16.95
C LEU A 332 2.36 19.62 16.30
N MET A 333 2.34 19.55 14.97
CA MET A 333 2.78 18.35 14.24
C MET A 333 4.23 17.99 14.58
N TYR A 334 5.11 18.97 14.76
CA TYR A 334 6.49 18.73 15.15
C TYR A 334 6.61 18.22 16.59
N ARG A 335 5.94 18.86 17.56
CA ARG A 335 6.00 18.48 18.98
C ARG A 335 5.33 17.16 19.28
N GLU A 336 4.17 16.93 18.68
CA GLU A 336 3.29 15.77 18.92
C GLU A 336 3.38 14.75 17.77
N GLY A 337 4.44 14.81 16.95
CA GLY A 337 4.56 13.97 15.75
C GLY A 337 4.40 12.48 16.04
N LYS A 338 5.04 11.96 17.09
CA LYS A 338 4.91 10.55 17.50
C LYS A 338 3.50 10.24 18.01
N THR A 339 2.91 11.11 18.84
CA THR A 339 1.55 10.96 19.36
C THR A 339 0.53 10.90 18.22
N LEU A 340 0.63 11.79 17.23
CA LEU A 340 -0.32 11.88 16.13
C LEU A 340 -0.06 10.83 15.03
N THR A 341 1.19 10.76 14.55
CA THR A 341 1.52 9.96 13.37
C THR A 341 1.76 8.49 13.71
N ALA A 342 2.35 8.18 14.88
CA ALA A 342 2.57 6.80 15.34
C ALA A 342 1.55 6.32 16.39
N LEU A 343 0.50 7.07 16.65
CA LEU A 343 -0.50 6.79 17.70
C LEU A 343 0.16 6.39 19.04
N MET A 344 1.20 7.16 19.42
CA MET A 344 2.00 6.88 20.59
C MET A 344 1.35 7.45 21.85
N GLY A 345 1.06 6.60 22.80
CA GLY A 345 0.71 6.92 24.17
C GLY A 345 1.83 6.52 25.12
N SER A 346 1.48 6.10 26.31
CA SER A 346 2.41 5.59 27.33
C SER A 346 1.86 4.39 28.06
N ARG A 347 2.76 3.58 28.63
CA ARG A 347 2.45 2.46 29.53
C ARG A 347 3.12 2.69 30.89
N CYS A 348 2.35 2.60 31.96
CA CYS A 348 2.87 2.75 33.31
C CYS A 348 3.84 1.59 33.64
N LYS A 349 5.04 1.91 34.10
CA LYS A 349 6.05 0.92 34.52
C LYS A 349 5.67 0.19 35.82
N VAL A 350 4.82 0.81 36.64
CA VAL A 350 4.42 0.28 37.95
C VAL A 350 3.26 -0.70 37.84
N CYS A 351 2.17 -0.31 37.17
CA CYS A 351 0.95 -1.12 37.10
C CYS A 351 0.65 -1.68 35.69
N GLY A 352 1.45 -1.33 34.67
CA GLY A 352 1.28 -1.81 33.31
C GLY A 352 0.13 -1.15 32.53
N THR A 353 -0.62 -0.19 33.09
CA THR A 353 -1.76 0.44 32.43
C THR A 353 -1.33 1.26 31.21
N PRO A 354 -1.81 0.95 29.98
CA PRO A 354 -1.63 1.80 28.81
C PRO A 354 -2.56 3.02 28.85
N GLN A 355 -2.10 4.13 28.31
CA GLN A 355 -2.88 5.37 28.26
C GLN A 355 -2.53 6.24 27.05
N TYR A 356 -3.52 6.92 26.48
CA TYR A 356 -3.37 7.84 25.36
C TYR A 356 -4.15 9.14 25.65
N PRO A 357 -3.58 10.32 25.32
CA PRO A 357 -2.20 10.56 24.90
C PRO A 357 -1.19 10.26 26.04
N LYS A 358 0.12 10.34 25.74
CA LYS A 358 1.17 10.17 26.74
C LYS A 358 0.99 11.21 27.87
N GLN A 359 0.94 10.74 29.12
CA GLN A 359 0.79 11.56 30.31
C GLN A 359 1.90 11.26 31.30
N ARG A 360 2.21 12.19 32.20
CA ARG A 360 3.20 12.03 33.27
C ARG A 360 2.65 11.22 34.45
N VAL A 361 1.33 11.28 34.67
CA VAL A 361 0.65 10.61 35.79
C VAL A 361 -0.12 9.42 35.27
N CYS A 362 -0.04 8.29 35.99
CA CYS A 362 -0.83 7.11 35.68
C CYS A 362 -2.32 7.37 35.87
N ILE A 363 -3.11 7.01 34.85
CA ILE A 363 -4.58 7.19 34.90
C ILE A 363 -5.28 6.15 35.78
N ASN A 364 -4.57 5.07 36.18
CA ASN A 364 -5.12 4.10 37.12
C ASN A 364 -5.20 4.72 38.51
N PRO A 365 -6.41 4.89 39.08
CA PRO A 365 -6.60 5.55 40.37
C PRO A 365 -5.88 4.85 41.51
N ASP A 366 -5.71 3.52 41.41
CA ASP A 366 -5.05 2.71 42.44
C ASP A 366 -3.53 2.75 42.37
N CYS A 367 -2.96 3.42 41.31
CA CYS A 367 -1.51 3.47 41.10
C CYS A 367 -0.95 4.89 41.31
N GLY A 368 -1.48 5.88 40.58
CA GLY A 368 -1.08 7.28 40.68
C GLY A 368 0.42 7.56 40.45
N ALA A 369 1.18 6.63 39.88
CA ALA A 369 2.63 6.79 39.63
C ALA A 369 2.91 7.99 38.75
N ILE A 370 3.98 8.76 39.09
CA ILE A 370 4.39 9.96 38.37
C ILE A 370 5.74 9.73 37.68
N ASP A 371 5.83 10.15 36.40
CA ASP A 371 7.05 10.03 35.55
C ASP A 371 7.60 8.60 35.41
N GLN A 372 6.76 7.58 35.62
CA GLN A 372 7.10 6.18 35.47
C GLN A 372 6.39 5.60 34.23
N MET A 373 6.74 6.13 33.02
CA MET A 373 6.07 5.80 31.78
C MET A 373 7.05 5.40 30.70
N ASP A 374 6.76 4.30 30.03
CA ASP A 374 7.37 3.90 28.74
C ASP A 374 6.52 4.36 27.56
N ASP A 375 7.13 4.53 26.40
CA ASP A 375 6.39 4.74 25.14
C ASP A 375 5.58 3.50 24.80
N TYR A 376 4.33 3.69 24.39
CA TYR A 376 3.41 2.60 24.01
C TYR A 376 2.68 2.98 22.73
N TYR A 377 2.73 2.09 21.74
CA TYR A 377 2.12 2.34 20.43
C TYR A 377 0.81 1.58 20.30
N PHE A 378 -0.25 2.32 19.92
CA PHE A 378 -1.59 1.75 19.75
C PHE A 378 -1.90 1.35 18.30
N TYR A 379 -1.13 1.85 17.32
CA TYR A 379 -1.43 1.68 15.90
C TYR A 379 -1.35 0.22 15.41
N ASP A 380 -0.63 -0.64 16.09
CA ASP A 380 -0.48 -2.07 15.77
C ASP A 380 -1.27 -2.99 16.71
N ARG A 381 -2.13 -2.42 17.54
CA ARG A 381 -2.94 -3.16 18.50
C ARG A 381 -4.35 -3.36 17.99
N ILE A 382 -4.94 -4.50 18.36
CA ILE A 382 -6.35 -4.74 18.15
C ILE A 382 -7.15 -4.01 19.22
N GLY A 383 -8.15 -3.26 18.76
CA GLY A 383 -9.17 -2.67 19.62
C GLY A 383 -10.52 -3.32 19.41
N ARG A 384 -11.47 -3.02 20.31
CA ARG A 384 -12.86 -3.44 20.18
C ARG A 384 -13.80 -2.25 20.31
N ILE A 385 -14.82 -2.22 19.48
CA ILE A 385 -15.85 -1.17 19.52
C ILE A 385 -16.59 -1.27 20.85
N LYS A 386 -16.44 -0.24 21.70
CA LYS A 386 -17.16 -0.14 22.98
C LYS A 386 -18.54 0.50 22.80
N SER A 387 -18.58 1.54 21.99
CA SER A 387 -19.81 2.23 21.56
C SER A 387 -19.54 2.93 20.23
N PHE A 388 -20.56 3.13 19.41
CA PHE A 388 -20.43 3.84 18.15
C PHE A 388 -21.71 4.57 17.79
N THR A 389 -21.59 5.49 16.84
CA THR A 389 -22.71 6.11 16.15
C THR A 389 -22.44 6.17 14.65
N ALA A 390 -23.51 6.19 13.87
CA ALA A 390 -23.51 6.46 12.43
C ALA A 390 -24.32 7.73 12.20
N ASP A 391 -23.67 8.89 12.29
CA ASP A 391 -24.29 10.21 12.26
C ASP A 391 -24.60 10.61 10.80
N ARG A 392 -25.89 10.79 10.51
CA ARG A 392 -26.37 11.21 9.18
C ARG A 392 -26.55 12.72 9.06
N LEU A 393 -26.41 13.46 10.17
CA LEU A 393 -26.54 14.92 10.21
C LEU A 393 -25.17 15.62 10.09
N ALA A 394 -24.10 14.96 10.52
CA ALA A 394 -22.74 15.44 10.30
C ALA A 394 -22.34 15.29 8.83
N PHE A 395 -21.67 16.29 8.27
CA PHE A 395 -21.10 16.18 6.95
C PHE A 395 -20.04 15.07 6.91
N SER A 396 -20.15 14.21 5.92
CA SER A 396 -19.12 13.21 5.58
C SER A 396 -19.03 13.06 4.07
N ILE A 397 -17.83 12.89 3.54
CA ILE A 397 -17.62 12.55 2.13
C ILE A 397 -18.12 11.11 1.85
N ASP A 398 -18.03 10.22 2.84
CA ASP A 398 -18.62 8.87 2.84
C ASP A 398 -19.66 8.76 3.96
N PRO A 399 -20.90 9.27 3.75
CA PRO A 399 -21.95 9.24 4.77
C PRO A 399 -22.46 7.82 5.04
N PRO A 400 -22.87 7.53 6.31
CA PRO A 400 -22.86 8.39 7.46
C PRO A 400 -21.47 8.60 8.06
N ALA A 401 -21.27 9.68 8.85
CA ALA A 401 -20.07 9.83 9.65
C ALA A 401 -20.09 8.80 10.79
N MET A 402 -19.16 7.84 10.75
CA MET A 402 -19.05 6.79 11.74
C MET A 402 -17.91 7.07 12.71
N TYR A 403 -18.18 7.02 14.00
CA TYR A 403 -17.17 7.19 15.03
C TYR A 403 -17.59 6.55 16.34
N GLY A 404 -16.64 6.32 17.25
CA GLY A 404 -16.95 5.67 18.50
C GLY A 404 -15.79 5.56 19.48
N LEU A 405 -16.07 4.93 20.61
CA LEU A 405 -15.06 4.57 21.60
C LEU A 405 -14.51 3.18 21.26
N ILE A 406 -13.21 3.08 21.20
CA ILE A 406 -12.47 1.84 20.97
C ILE A 406 -11.67 1.50 22.22
N ASP A 407 -11.94 0.34 22.82
CA ASP A 407 -11.14 -0.24 23.91
C ASP A 407 -10.09 -1.17 23.30
N PHE A 408 -8.83 -1.01 23.67
CA PHE A 408 -7.76 -1.91 23.23
C PHE A 408 -7.64 -3.10 24.16
N ASP A 409 -7.36 -4.27 23.61
CA ASP A 409 -7.34 -5.54 24.36
C ASP A 409 -6.32 -5.54 25.52
N GLU A 410 -5.18 -4.85 25.35
CA GLU A 410 -4.17 -4.68 26.43
C GLU A 410 -4.48 -3.51 27.38
N GLY A 411 -5.57 -2.77 27.13
CA GLY A 411 -5.97 -1.57 27.87
C GLY A 411 -5.75 -0.29 27.08
N GLY A 412 -6.35 0.78 27.56
CA GLY A 412 -6.43 2.06 26.88
C GLY A 412 -7.73 2.22 26.08
N ARG A 413 -8.18 3.47 25.93
CA ARG A 413 -9.41 3.82 25.22
C ARG A 413 -9.18 5.04 24.36
N LEU A 414 -9.61 5.00 23.10
CA LEU A 414 -9.57 6.12 22.17
C LEU A 414 -10.96 6.38 21.59
N TYR A 415 -11.22 7.66 21.30
CA TYR A 415 -12.32 8.09 20.44
C TYR A 415 -11.79 8.21 19.01
N LEU A 416 -12.31 7.42 18.09
CA LEU A 416 -11.81 7.32 16.71
C LEU A 416 -12.95 7.31 15.71
N ASP A 417 -12.68 7.83 14.51
CA ASP A 417 -13.51 7.56 13.34
C ASP A 417 -13.41 6.08 12.97
N ILE A 418 -14.53 5.51 12.48
CA ILE A 418 -14.62 4.16 11.95
C ILE A 418 -14.84 4.26 10.45
N THR A 419 -14.15 3.45 9.66
CA THR A 419 -14.20 3.51 8.19
C THR A 419 -14.13 2.12 7.54
N ASP A 420 -14.28 2.07 6.21
CA ASP A 420 -14.18 0.88 5.35
C ASP A 420 -15.15 -0.26 5.70
N CYS A 421 -16.30 0.07 6.23
CA CYS A 421 -17.33 -0.90 6.58
C CYS A 421 -18.73 -0.41 6.20
N ASP A 422 -19.66 -1.32 6.17
CA ASP A 422 -21.08 -1.01 6.10
C ASP A 422 -21.57 -0.56 7.50
N PRO A 423 -22.21 0.61 7.62
CA PRO A 423 -22.78 1.06 8.89
C PRO A 423 -23.68 0.04 9.57
N ASP A 424 -24.46 -0.69 8.79
CA ASP A 424 -25.44 -1.68 9.28
C ASP A 424 -24.74 -2.97 9.79
N SER A 425 -23.48 -3.17 9.43
CA SER A 425 -22.69 -4.32 9.90
C SER A 425 -22.03 -4.08 11.27
N LEU A 426 -21.94 -2.82 11.73
CA LEU A 426 -21.24 -2.47 12.97
C LEU A 426 -21.93 -3.01 14.22
N LYS A 427 -21.12 -3.55 15.13
CA LYS A 427 -21.59 -4.08 16.42
C LYS A 427 -20.62 -3.74 17.53
N VAL A 428 -21.15 -3.54 18.72
CA VAL A 428 -20.35 -3.47 19.95
C VAL A 428 -19.59 -4.79 20.16
N GLY A 429 -18.33 -4.71 20.56
CA GLY A 429 -17.44 -5.84 20.71
C GLY A 429 -16.69 -6.25 19.43
N MET A 430 -17.07 -5.73 18.26
CA MET A 430 -16.39 -6.04 16.99
C MET A 430 -14.91 -5.64 17.05
N PRO A 431 -13.97 -6.52 16.63
CA PRO A 431 -12.56 -6.20 16.59
C PRO A 431 -12.26 -5.21 15.48
N VAL A 432 -11.32 -4.30 15.76
CA VAL A 432 -10.85 -3.27 14.81
C VAL A 432 -9.33 -3.19 14.84
N ARG A 433 -8.74 -2.96 13.66
CA ARG A 433 -7.36 -2.55 13.50
C ARG A 433 -7.26 -1.06 13.22
N MET A 434 -6.11 -0.48 13.49
CA MET A 434 -5.85 0.92 13.18
C MET A 434 -5.34 1.05 11.74
N SER A 435 -5.85 2.03 11.01
CA SER A 435 -5.42 2.37 9.65
C SER A 435 -5.08 3.85 9.58
N LEU A 436 -3.88 4.16 9.08
CA LEU A 436 -3.45 5.54 8.86
C LEU A 436 -4.28 6.16 7.75
N ARG A 437 -4.78 7.38 7.96
CA ARG A 437 -5.61 8.11 7.01
C ARG A 437 -5.18 9.57 6.88
N ARG A 438 -5.39 10.14 5.73
CA ARG A 438 -5.26 11.57 5.51
C ARG A 438 -6.47 12.27 6.12
N ARG A 439 -6.25 13.03 7.18
CA ARG A 439 -7.34 13.73 7.88
C ARG A 439 -7.86 14.89 7.03
N TYR A 440 -6.97 15.76 6.57
CA TYR A 440 -7.26 16.85 5.64
C TYR A 440 -5.99 17.41 5.02
N GLY A 441 -6.13 18.19 3.95
CA GLY A 441 -5.05 18.91 3.30
C GLY A 441 -5.19 20.39 3.45
N ASP A 442 -4.16 21.07 3.92
CA ASP A 442 -4.07 22.53 3.97
C ASP A 442 -3.39 23.03 2.69
N LYS A 443 -4.19 23.35 1.68
CA LYS A 443 -3.68 23.81 0.38
C LYS A 443 -2.88 25.13 0.51
N GLY A 444 -3.24 26.00 1.46
CA GLY A 444 -2.55 27.26 1.69
C GLY A 444 -1.14 27.08 2.25
N ARG A 445 -0.88 25.98 2.97
CA ARG A 445 0.42 25.62 3.53
C ARG A 445 1.11 24.48 2.81
N GLY A 446 0.47 23.88 1.81
CA GLY A 446 1.03 22.76 1.06
C GLY A 446 1.31 21.51 1.89
N ILE A 447 0.48 21.20 2.90
CA ILE A 447 0.71 20.09 3.81
C ILE A 447 -0.54 19.25 4.03
N TYR A 448 -0.35 17.94 4.24
CA TYR A 448 -1.38 16.98 4.64
C TYR A 448 -1.21 16.60 6.11
N ALA A 449 -2.32 16.55 6.86
CA ALA A 449 -2.38 15.97 8.19
C ALA A 449 -2.81 14.51 8.07
N TYR A 450 -2.14 13.64 8.83
CA TYR A 450 -2.47 12.21 8.94
C TYR A 450 -2.93 11.91 10.37
N PHE A 451 -3.87 10.99 10.47
CA PHE A 451 -4.31 10.44 11.74
C PHE A 451 -4.86 9.02 11.53
N TRP A 452 -5.16 8.33 12.62
CA TRP A 452 -5.60 6.94 12.59
C TRP A 452 -7.12 6.85 12.66
N LYS A 453 -7.68 5.89 11.92
CA LYS A 453 -9.08 5.47 12.00
C LYS A 453 -9.15 3.99 12.36
N ALA A 454 -10.27 3.58 12.93
CA ALA A 454 -10.57 2.18 13.21
C ALA A 454 -11.21 1.53 11.98
N VAL A 455 -10.71 0.35 11.60
CA VAL A 455 -11.25 -0.45 10.51
C VAL A 455 -11.64 -1.82 11.07
N PRO A 456 -12.91 -2.24 10.98
CA PRO A 456 -13.33 -3.58 11.38
C PRO A 456 -12.54 -4.67 10.68
N VAL A 457 -12.21 -5.72 11.42
CA VAL A 457 -11.53 -6.91 10.88
C VAL A 457 -12.38 -8.15 11.07
N LEU A 458 -12.23 -9.12 10.17
CA LEU A 458 -12.85 -10.42 10.35
C LEU A 458 -12.19 -11.14 11.54
N GLU A 459 -12.97 -11.82 12.38
CA GLU A 459 -12.45 -12.53 13.56
C GLU A 459 -11.31 -13.50 13.24
N LYS A 460 -11.34 -14.11 12.04
CA LYS A 460 -10.25 -14.99 11.57
C LYS A 460 -8.91 -14.28 11.35
N ASN A 461 -8.89 -12.94 11.35
CA ASN A 461 -7.70 -12.10 11.07
C ASN A 461 -7.22 -11.30 12.30
N VAL A 462 -7.77 -11.65 13.50
CA VAL A 462 -7.40 -11.04 14.79
C VAL A 462 -6.15 -11.67 15.39
#